data_aefd09a9824f8872626ed5b071fe84d1
#
_entry.id   aefd09a9824f8872626ed5b071fe84d1
#
_cell.length_a   1.000
_cell.length_b   1.000
_cell.length_c   1.000
_cell.angle_alpha   90.00
_cell.angle_beta   90.00
_cell.angle_gamma   90.00
#
_symmetry.space_group_name_H-M   'P 1'
#
loop_
_entity.id
_entity.type
_entity.pdbx_description
1 polymer ?
#
loop_
_entity_poly.entity_id
_entity_poly.type
_entity_poly.pdbx_seq_one_letter_code
_entity_poly.pdbx_strand_id
1 'polypeptide(L)'
;GATYTFKADKSGTYQVTFAVTDNKSGVQFGKSTIIKVMSMFQRGWTILSDEGGRSVLHFIVPTTQHYQVTYNGETFTRDSLVYHIVKRDVVSNLGSNPKGLMNNIGYIDYNLQYGISVYDELVVKQDRWVELNGNTLEREVYTDEEFRGDIPAHFSPIEAAMTYTAKALLDKNGLIYWEKKADAADFHAGTYMSIGLNNETRFSRLFQAYKFNYYYTNVMLALTKEDNSLVGILDVGNVAGSESSAIGEMTSSESGNMYNIADPSGEDHFSNIKKTVVDALPAPYDGGNDFTMAYPFWTVLLKDEATSVYELRYFGLEADSRSVSCMDGWYYEAPLGVINDYRGM
;
A
#
# COMPACT_ATOMS: atom_id res chain seq x y z
N GLY A 1 28.03 0.93 -39.43
CA GLY A 1 28.11 1.23 -38.02
C GLY A 1 28.01 -0.07 -37.20
N ALA A 2 28.55 -0.09 -36.01
CA ALA A 2 28.42 -1.23 -35.12
C ALA A 2 27.02 -1.22 -34.48
N THR A 3 26.36 -2.34 -34.48
CA THR A 3 25.06 -2.54 -33.83
C THR A 3 25.25 -3.52 -32.67
N TYR A 4 24.70 -3.19 -31.51
CA TYR A 4 24.69 -4.06 -30.36
C TYR A 4 23.25 -4.30 -29.92
N THR A 5 22.88 -5.55 -29.69
CA THR A 5 21.57 -5.91 -29.17
C THR A 5 21.66 -6.03 -27.66
N PHE A 6 21.00 -5.12 -26.95
CA PHE A 6 20.85 -5.19 -25.50
C PHE A 6 19.68 -6.12 -25.16
N LYS A 7 19.97 -7.12 -24.33
CA LYS A 7 18.94 -8.00 -23.77
C LYS A 7 18.95 -7.85 -22.26
N ALA A 8 17.85 -7.36 -21.71
CA ALA A 8 17.69 -7.29 -20.26
C ALA A 8 16.98 -8.55 -19.78
N ASP A 9 17.55 -9.19 -18.79
CA ASP A 9 16.99 -10.39 -18.16
C ASP A 9 16.11 -10.01 -16.94
N LYS A 10 16.25 -8.78 -16.43
CA LYS A 10 15.49 -8.24 -15.30
C LYS A 10 14.98 -6.83 -15.61
N SER A 11 13.88 -6.46 -14.97
CA SER A 11 13.42 -5.06 -14.93
C SER A 11 14.41 -4.22 -14.14
N GLY A 12 14.55 -2.95 -14.52
CA GLY A 12 15.48 -2.04 -13.86
C GLY A 12 15.93 -0.91 -14.77
N THR A 13 16.77 -0.04 -14.23
CA THR A 13 17.39 1.05 -14.94
C THR A 13 18.86 0.69 -15.21
N TYR A 14 19.20 0.64 -16.47
CA TYR A 14 20.53 0.25 -16.92
C TYR A 14 21.24 1.45 -17.53
N GLN A 15 22.42 1.78 -17.02
CA GLN A 15 23.30 2.73 -17.67
C GLN A 15 24.18 1.97 -18.68
N VAL A 16 23.98 2.27 -19.96
CA VAL A 16 24.74 1.65 -21.04
C VAL A 16 25.73 2.67 -21.60
N THR A 17 27.00 2.31 -21.63
CA THR A 17 28.05 3.15 -22.17
C THR A 17 28.61 2.52 -23.45
N PHE A 18 28.52 3.24 -24.54
CA PHE A 18 29.20 2.90 -25.80
C PHE A 18 30.59 3.51 -25.77
N ALA A 19 31.59 2.64 -25.84
CA ALA A 19 32.98 3.08 -25.85
C ALA A 19 33.65 2.69 -27.18
N VAL A 20 34.38 3.62 -27.76
CA VAL A 20 35.19 3.43 -28.94
C VAL A 20 36.63 3.78 -28.62
N THR A 21 37.55 2.88 -28.89
CA THR A 21 38.95 3.09 -28.68
C THR A 21 39.66 3.34 -30.03
N ASP A 22 40.38 4.41 -30.13
CA ASP A 22 41.27 4.61 -31.27
C ASP A 22 42.49 3.68 -31.14
N ASN A 23 42.61 2.74 -32.06
CA ASN A 23 43.66 1.75 -32.02
C ASN A 23 45.08 2.29 -32.20
N LYS A 24 45.25 3.55 -32.69
CA LYS A 24 46.57 4.16 -32.87
C LYS A 24 47.01 4.94 -31.63
N SER A 25 46.12 5.69 -31.06
CA SER A 25 46.43 6.57 -29.90
C SER A 25 46.07 5.93 -28.56
N GLY A 26 45.26 4.88 -28.54
CA GLY A 26 44.70 4.29 -27.32
C GLY A 26 43.63 5.16 -26.66
N VAL A 27 43.27 6.29 -27.26
CA VAL A 27 42.24 7.19 -26.69
C VAL A 27 40.88 6.58 -26.79
N GLN A 28 40.14 6.61 -25.67
CA GLN A 28 38.79 6.10 -25.59
C GLN A 28 37.75 7.23 -25.59
N PHE A 29 36.74 7.10 -26.42
CA PHE A 29 35.58 7.97 -26.49
C PHE A 29 34.35 7.16 -26.01
N GLY A 30 33.60 7.72 -25.07
CA GLY A 30 32.41 7.06 -24.54
C GLY A 30 31.18 7.97 -24.64
N LYS A 31 30.04 7.35 -24.87
CA LYS A 31 28.71 7.98 -24.74
C LYS A 31 27.79 7.08 -23.94
N SER A 32 27.28 7.58 -22.85
CA SER A 32 26.33 6.86 -22.00
C SER A 32 24.88 7.21 -22.35
N THR A 33 24.03 6.23 -22.20
CA THR A 33 22.56 6.40 -22.26
C THR A 33 21.92 5.55 -21.16
N ILE A 34 20.71 5.92 -20.78
CA ILE A 34 19.92 5.17 -19.81
C ILE A 34 18.86 4.37 -20.55
N ILE A 35 18.79 3.07 -20.29
CA ILE A 35 17.72 2.18 -20.76
C ILE A 35 16.92 1.76 -19.57
N LYS A 36 15.63 2.10 -19.55
CA LYS A 36 14.68 1.65 -18.52
C LYS A 36 13.92 0.43 -19.04
N VAL A 37 14.09 -0.69 -18.36
CA VAL A 37 13.38 -1.94 -18.66
C VAL A 37 12.28 -2.09 -17.61
N MET A 38 11.05 -2.05 -18.05
CA MET A 38 9.88 -2.18 -17.18
C MET A 38 9.43 -3.63 -17.10
N SER A 39 9.02 -4.06 -15.92
CA SER A 39 8.31 -5.33 -15.77
C SER A 39 6.94 -5.26 -16.46
N MET A 40 6.47 -6.38 -16.98
CA MET A 40 5.11 -6.49 -17.49
C MET A 40 4.04 -6.34 -16.39
N PHE A 41 4.41 -6.52 -15.13
CA PHE A 41 3.51 -6.46 -13.98
C PHE A 41 3.36 -5.06 -13.38
N GLN A 42 4.03 -4.05 -13.92
CA GLN A 42 3.94 -2.66 -13.41
C GLN A 42 2.65 -1.94 -13.78
N ARG A 43 1.91 -2.45 -14.77
CA ARG A 43 0.67 -1.83 -15.21
C ARG A 43 -0.36 -2.90 -15.54
N GLY A 44 -1.35 -3.03 -14.68
CA GLY A 44 -2.42 -4.00 -14.88
C GLY A 44 -3.12 -4.37 -13.59
N TRP A 45 -3.76 -5.53 -13.63
CA TRP A 45 -4.56 -6.04 -12.52
C TRP A 45 -4.03 -7.41 -12.10
N THR A 46 -3.69 -7.55 -10.83
CA THR A 46 -3.40 -8.85 -10.22
C THR A 46 -4.69 -9.42 -9.66
N ILE A 47 -5.00 -10.64 -10.03
CA ILE A 47 -6.20 -11.35 -9.58
C ILE A 47 -5.76 -12.60 -8.84
N LEU A 48 -6.20 -12.71 -7.59
CA LEU A 48 -6.09 -13.92 -6.80
C LEU A 48 -7.35 -14.76 -6.96
N SER A 49 -7.20 -16.02 -7.31
CA SER A 49 -8.30 -16.96 -7.43
C SER A 49 -8.06 -18.22 -6.59
N ASP A 50 -9.16 -18.86 -6.23
CA ASP A 50 -9.18 -20.18 -5.60
C ASP A 50 -9.39 -21.22 -6.71
N GLU A 51 -8.40 -22.07 -6.93
CA GLU A 51 -8.49 -23.20 -7.83
C GLU A 51 -8.42 -24.53 -7.05
N GLY A 52 -9.55 -24.92 -6.45
CA GLY A 52 -9.65 -26.14 -5.68
C GLY A 52 -8.84 -26.11 -4.36
N GLY A 53 -8.87 -24.98 -3.68
CA GLY A 53 -8.11 -24.72 -2.45
C GLY A 53 -6.69 -24.23 -2.68
N ARG A 54 -6.22 -24.18 -3.94
CA ARG A 54 -4.91 -23.62 -4.30
C ARG A 54 -5.03 -22.13 -4.60
N SER A 55 -4.14 -21.35 -4.04
CA SER A 55 -4.01 -19.94 -4.36
C SER A 55 -3.33 -19.76 -5.72
N VAL A 56 -3.95 -19.03 -6.62
CA VAL A 56 -3.45 -18.81 -7.97
C VAL A 56 -3.49 -17.33 -8.32
N LEU A 57 -2.37 -16.79 -8.77
CA LEU A 57 -2.30 -15.42 -9.26
C LEU A 57 -2.35 -15.38 -10.79
N HIS A 58 -3.20 -14.51 -11.28
CA HIS A 58 -3.28 -14.14 -12.70
C HIS A 58 -2.98 -12.67 -12.86
N PHE A 59 -2.52 -12.29 -14.05
CA PHE A 59 -2.25 -10.89 -14.36
C PHE A 59 -2.92 -10.47 -15.65
N ILE A 60 -3.65 -9.36 -15.59
CA ILE A 60 -4.33 -8.76 -16.74
C ILE A 60 -3.62 -7.45 -17.09
N VAL A 61 -3.15 -7.34 -18.32
CA VAL A 61 -2.55 -6.10 -18.82
C VAL A 61 -3.56 -5.36 -19.70
N PRO A 62 -3.80 -4.06 -19.44
CA PRO A 62 -4.52 -3.23 -20.39
C PRO A 62 -3.67 -2.98 -21.63
N THR A 63 -4.24 -3.19 -22.80
CA THR A 63 -3.64 -2.83 -24.08
C THR A 63 -4.46 -1.75 -24.77
N THR A 64 -3.80 -0.81 -25.43
CA THR A 64 -4.50 0.19 -26.24
C THR A 64 -4.75 -0.39 -27.62
N GLN A 65 -5.99 -0.45 -28.01
CA GLN A 65 -6.39 -0.80 -29.36
C GLN A 65 -6.82 0.46 -30.11
N HIS A 66 -6.19 0.71 -31.25
CA HIS A 66 -6.52 1.82 -32.13
C HIS A 66 -7.58 1.38 -33.13
N TYR A 67 -8.64 2.17 -33.29
CA TYR A 67 -9.68 1.92 -34.28
C TYR A 67 -10.09 3.21 -35.00
N GLN A 68 -10.53 3.08 -36.23
CA GLN A 68 -10.97 4.20 -37.06
C GLN A 68 -12.48 4.42 -36.85
N VAL A 69 -12.85 5.66 -36.60
CA VAL A 69 -14.24 6.12 -36.50
C VAL A 69 -14.48 7.18 -37.57
N THR A 70 -15.47 7.00 -38.40
CA THR A 70 -15.88 8.02 -39.38
C THR A 70 -17.09 8.78 -38.83
N TYR A 71 -16.98 10.07 -38.74
CA TYR A 71 -18.05 10.96 -38.31
C TYR A 71 -18.09 12.18 -39.25
N ASN A 72 -19.26 12.48 -39.78
CA ASN A 72 -19.48 13.56 -40.80
C ASN A 72 -18.53 13.51 -42.00
N GLY A 73 -18.14 12.29 -42.44
CA GLY A 73 -17.23 12.12 -43.58
C GLY A 73 -15.74 12.23 -43.28
N GLU A 74 -15.40 12.61 -42.04
CA GLU A 74 -14.02 12.65 -41.58
C GLU A 74 -13.70 11.37 -40.74
N THR A 75 -12.49 10.83 -40.94
CA THR A 75 -12.06 9.62 -40.24
C THR A 75 -11.05 10.00 -39.14
N PHE A 76 -11.36 9.59 -37.92
CA PHE A 76 -10.54 9.83 -36.74
C PHE A 76 -10.05 8.49 -36.18
N THR A 77 -8.81 8.49 -35.69
CA THR A 77 -8.30 7.39 -34.85
C THR A 77 -8.78 7.59 -33.43
N ARG A 78 -9.41 6.58 -32.86
CA ARG A 78 -9.77 6.53 -31.45
C ARG A 78 -9.10 5.36 -30.77
N ASP A 79 -8.81 5.55 -29.49
CA ASP A 79 -8.18 4.55 -28.64
C ASP A 79 -9.22 3.91 -27.72
N SER A 80 -9.13 2.61 -27.56
CA SER A 80 -9.89 1.85 -26.57
C SER A 80 -8.94 1.02 -25.73
N LEU A 81 -9.17 1.00 -24.43
CA LEU A 81 -8.48 0.07 -23.53
C LEU A 81 -9.15 -1.30 -23.65
N VAL A 82 -8.36 -2.30 -23.94
CA VAL A 82 -8.78 -3.70 -23.99
C VAL A 82 -7.99 -4.46 -22.93
N TYR A 83 -8.70 -5.23 -22.12
CA TYR A 83 -8.13 -6.02 -21.04
C TYR A 83 -8.02 -7.49 -21.46
N HIS A 84 -6.82 -8.02 -21.44
CA HIS A 84 -6.55 -9.42 -21.74
C HIS A 84 -5.83 -10.07 -20.57
N ILE A 85 -6.16 -11.30 -20.25
CA ILE A 85 -5.34 -12.11 -19.37
C ILE A 85 -4.05 -12.41 -20.12
N VAL A 86 -2.97 -11.77 -19.69
CA VAL A 86 -1.66 -11.93 -20.32
C VAL A 86 -0.99 -13.19 -19.81
N LYS A 87 -1.16 -13.48 -18.53
CA LYS A 87 -0.54 -14.64 -17.91
C LYS A 87 -1.46 -15.25 -16.86
N ARG A 88 -1.52 -16.56 -16.86
CA ARG A 88 -2.21 -17.36 -15.83
C ARG A 88 -1.17 -18.02 -14.97
N ASP A 89 -1.49 -18.20 -13.66
CA ASP A 89 -0.65 -18.91 -12.69
C ASP A 89 0.81 -18.39 -12.72
N VAL A 90 0.92 -17.07 -12.48
CA VAL A 90 2.20 -16.35 -12.66
C VAL A 90 3.23 -16.66 -11.57
N VAL A 91 2.79 -17.23 -10.46
CA VAL A 91 3.65 -17.62 -9.33
C VAL A 91 3.42 -19.08 -9.01
N SER A 92 4.43 -19.90 -9.26
CA SER A 92 4.36 -21.34 -8.95
C SER A 92 4.40 -21.57 -7.43
N ASN A 93 3.62 -22.53 -6.95
CA ASN A 93 3.57 -22.93 -5.54
C ASN A 93 3.30 -21.73 -4.61
N LEU A 94 2.33 -20.90 -4.96
CA LEU A 94 1.99 -19.72 -4.18
C LEU A 94 1.52 -20.08 -2.77
N GLY A 95 0.58 -21.04 -2.65
CA GLY A 95 0.02 -21.50 -1.39
C GLY A 95 -1.40 -22.03 -1.51
N SER A 96 -2.14 -21.99 -0.42
CA SER A 96 -3.50 -22.54 -0.31
C SER A 96 -4.45 -21.61 0.45
N ASN A 97 -5.75 -21.83 0.22
CA ASN A 97 -6.85 -21.13 0.87
C ASN A 97 -6.74 -19.58 0.72
N PRO A 98 -6.82 -19.05 -0.49
CA PRO A 98 -6.69 -17.61 -0.73
C PRO A 98 -7.77 -16.82 0.03
N LYS A 99 -7.37 -15.73 0.66
CA LYS A 99 -8.25 -14.83 1.43
C LYS A 99 -8.32 -13.44 0.83
N GLY A 100 -7.25 -12.96 0.21
CA GLY A 100 -7.19 -11.64 -0.39
C GLY A 100 -5.79 -11.21 -0.76
N LEU A 101 -5.73 -10.04 -1.33
CA LEU A 101 -4.50 -9.34 -1.68
C LEU A 101 -4.43 -8.03 -0.94
N MET A 102 -3.24 -7.64 -0.57
CA MET A 102 -2.93 -6.28 -0.15
C MET A 102 -1.75 -5.78 -0.98
N ASN A 103 -1.89 -4.61 -1.51
CA ASN A 103 -0.83 -3.95 -2.27
C ASN A 103 -0.42 -2.69 -1.53
N ASN A 104 0.87 -2.52 -1.34
CA ASN A 104 1.45 -1.24 -0.94
C ASN A 104 2.10 -0.61 -2.15
N ILE A 105 1.63 0.55 -2.53
CA ILE A 105 2.28 1.35 -3.55
C ILE A 105 3.56 1.89 -2.95
N GLY A 106 4.67 1.38 -3.42
CA GLY A 106 5.96 1.53 -2.81
C GLY A 106 6.60 2.92 -2.87
N TYR A 107 7.86 2.91 -2.61
CA TYR A 107 8.76 4.05 -2.48
C TYR A 107 8.94 4.81 -3.80
N ILE A 108 8.90 6.15 -3.72
CA ILE A 108 9.33 7.03 -4.81
C ILE A 108 10.66 7.64 -4.40
N ASP A 109 11.73 7.24 -5.05
CA ASP A 109 13.04 7.85 -4.85
C ASP A 109 13.14 9.16 -5.61
N TYR A 110 13.11 10.28 -4.88
CA TYR A 110 13.26 11.62 -5.43
C TYR A 110 14.71 11.98 -5.76
N ASN A 111 15.67 11.26 -5.21
CA ASN A 111 17.09 11.53 -5.44
C ASN A 111 17.57 11.01 -6.79
N LEU A 112 16.80 10.13 -7.42
CA LEU A 112 17.05 9.74 -8.79
C LEU A 112 16.59 10.87 -9.73
N GLN A 113 17.49 11.68 -10.14
CA GLN A 113 17.28 12.86 -11.01
C GLN A 113 16.48 12.55 -12.30
N TYR A 114 16.22 11.30 -12.63
CA TYR A 114 15.54 10.84 -13.85
C TYR A 114 14.67 9.59 -13.68
N GLY A 115 14.42 9.14 -12.48
CA GLY A 115 13.67 7.90 -12.30
C GLY A 115 12.89 7.81 -10.99
N ILE A 116 11.59 7.62 -11.11
CA ILE A 116 10.77 7.15 -10.02
C ILE A 116 10.95 5.64 -10.00
N SER A 117 11.65 5.12 -9.01
CA SER A 117 11.61 3.71 -8.70
C SER A 117 10.41 3.47 -7.80
N VAL A 118 9.43 2.77 -8.31
CA VAL A 118 8.27 2.35 -7.52
C VAL A 118 8.54 0.91 -7.11
N TYR A 119 8.76 0.70 -5.84
CA TYR A 119 8.82 -0.63 -5.26
C TYR A 119 7.44 -0.92 -4.70
N ASP A 120 6.74 -1.83 -5.33
CA ASP A 120 5.46 -2.34 -4.85
C ASP A 120 5.70 -3.65 -4.13
N GLU A 121 5.05 -3.80 -3.01
CA GLU A 121 4.96 -5.06 -2.31
C GLU A 121 3.54 -5.59 -2.42
N LEU A 122 3.40 -6.86 -2.74
CA LEU A 122 2.12 -7.54 -2.84
C LEU A 122 2.06 -8.65 -1.79
N VAL A 123 1.23 -8.46 -0.79
CA VAL A 123 0.96 -9.48 0.22
C VAL A 123 -0.19 -10.36 -0.21
N VAL A 124 0.03 -11.65 -0.28
CA VAL A 124 -1.00 -12.65 -0.55
C VAL A 124 -1.47 -13.24 0.76
N LYS A 125 -2.70 -12.92 1.13
CA LYS A 125 -3.37 -13.43 2.32
C LYS A 125 -3.95 -14.83 2.01
N GLN A 126 -3.43 -15.83 2.70
CA GLN A 126 -3.76 -17.25 2.51
C GLN A 126 -3.43 -18.02 3.80
N ASP A 127 -3.30 -19.34 3.79
CA ASP A 127 -2.98 -20.10 5.00
C ASP A 127 -1.64 -19.67 5.61
N ARG A 128 -0.58 -19.62 4.81
CA ARG A 128 0.68 -18.99 5.17
C ARG A 128 0.89 -17.79 4.26
N TRP A 129 0.84 -16.61 4.82
CA TRP A 129 0.97 -15.38 4.03
C TRP A 129 2.34 -15.28 3.39
N VAL A 130 2.37 -14.79 2.17
CA VAL A 130 3.59 -14.59 1.39
C VAL A 130 3.63 -13.19 0.83
N GLU A 131 4.82 -12.63 0.79
CA GLU A 131 5.09 -11.31 0.27
C GLU A 131 5.87 -11.45 -1.04
N LEU A 132 5.34 -10.80 -2.05
CA LEU A 132 5.87 -10.82 -3.40
C LEU A 132 6.36 -9.43 -3.78
N ASN A 133 7.42 -9.36 -4.54
CA ASN A 133 7.80 -8.14 -5.22
C ASN A 133 6.69 -7.71 -6.19
N GLY A 134 6.10 -6.54 -5.98
CA GLY A 134 4.97 -6.07 -6.79
C GLY A 134 5.33 -5.83 -8.26
N ASN A 135 6.62 -5.64 -8.57
CA ASN A 135 7.08 -5.43 -9.93
C ASN A 135 7.36 -6.73 -10.69
N THR A 136 7.86 -7.76 -10.01
CA THR A 136 8.29 -9.02 -10.65
C THR A 136 7.37 -10.19 -10.34
N LEU A 137 6.57 -10.08 -9.27
CA LEU A 137 5.79 -11.15 -8.65
C LEU A 137 6.64 -12.32 -8.15
N GLU A 138 7.95 -12.13 -8.02
CA GLU A 138 8.82 -13.09 -7.37
C GLU A 138 8.56 -13.10 -5.87
N ARG A 139 8.56 -14.30 -5.28
CA ARG A 139 8.42 -14.44 -3.84
C ARG A 139 9.69 -13.92 -3.17
N GLU A 140 9.51 -13.03 -2.20
CA GLU A 140 10.59 -12.46 -1.42
C GLU A 140 10.67 -13.14 -0.05
N VAL A 141 9.57 -13.18 0.70
CA VAL A 141 9.56 -13.73 2.06
C VAL A 141 8.19 -14.30 2.41
N TYR A 142 8.12 -15.15 3.42
CA TYR A 142 6.87 -15.41 4.12
C TYR A 142 6.73 -14.45 5.29
N THR A 143 5.56 -13.88 5.46
CA THR A 143 5.30 -12.86 6.49
C THR A 143 5.67 -13.31 7.91
N ASP A 144 5.58 -14.60 8.21
CA ASP A 144 5.98 -15.16 9.50
C ASP A 144 7.50 -15.27 9.69
N GLU A 145 8.29 -15.11 8.63
CA GLU A 145 9.76 -15.15 8.68
C GLU A 145 10.37 -13.78 9.04
N GLU A 146 9.58 -12.71 9.05
CA GLU A 146 10.06 -11.37 9.35
C GLU A 146 10.01 -11.02 10.86
N PHE A 147 9.71 -11.95 11.73
CA PHE A 147 9.76 -11.71 13.17
C PHE A 147 11.19 -11.73 13.72
N ARG A 148 11.48 -10.77 14.57
CA ARG A 148 12.74 -10.74 15.30
C ARG A 148 12.70 -11.72 16.47
N GLY A 149 13.33 -12.89 16.27
CA GLY A 149 13.32 -13.97 17.24
C GLY A 149 12.17 -14.95 17.01
N ASP A 150 11.55 -15.43 18.08
CA ASP A 150 10.50 -16.41 17.98
C ASP A 150 9.20 -15.79 17.46
N ILE A 151 8.54 -16.48 16.54
CA ILE A 151 7.20 -16.13 16.09
C ILE A 151 6.24 -16.22 17.29
N PRO A 152 5.37 -15.22 17.50
CA PRO A 152 4.40 -15.28 18.61
C PRO A 152 3.56 -16.55 18.58
N ALA A 153 3.35 -17.15 19.76
CA ALA A 153 2.56 -18.36 19.87
C ALA A 153 1.16 -18.17 19.28
N HIS A 154 0.76 -19.07 18.40
CA HIS A 154 -0.53 -19.04 17.70
C HIS A 154 -0.72 -17.82 16.76
N PHE A 155 0.38 -17.21 16.29
CA PHE A 155 0.32 -16.15 15.29
C PHE A 155 -0.49 -16.62 14.06
N SER A 156 -1.47 -15.83 13.72
CA SER A 156 -2.33 -16.06 12.56
C SER A 156 -2.85 -14.72 12.05
N PRO A 157 -2.17 -14.12 11.06
CA PRO A 157 -2.54 -12.81 10.57
C PRO A 157 -3.88 -12.82 9.87
N ILE A 158 -4.67 -11.77 10.07
CA ILE A 158 -5.98 -11.58 9.44
C ILE A 158 -6.04 -10.31 8.60
N GLU A 159 -5.39 -9.24 9.03
CA GLU A 159 -5.29 -7.98 8.30
C GLU A 159 -3.87 -7.44 8.37
N ALA A 160 -3.52 -6.62 7.39
CA ALA A 160 -2.26 -5.92 7.34
C ALA A 160 -2.48 -4.50 6.83
N ALA A 161 -1.61 -3.61 7.23
CA ALA A 161 -1.55 -2.25 6.73
C ALA A 161 -0.10 -1.80 6.61
N MET A 162 0.16 -0.89 5.69
CA MET A 162 1.49 -0.34 5.46
C MET A 162 1.41 1.16 5.29
N THR A 163 2.42 1.83 5.82
CA THR A 163 2.76 3.22 5.49
C THR A 163 4.06 3.24 4.68
N TYR A 164 4.62 4.40 4.55
CA TYR A 164 5.89 4.56 3.83
C TYR A 164 7.05 3.82 4.49
N THR A 165 7.15 3.86 5.82
CA THR A 165 8.27 3.28 6.55
C THR A 165 7.89 2.19 7.53
N ALA A 166 6.61 1.82 7.60
CA ALA A 166 6.14 0.83 8.56
C ALA A 166 5.19 -0.19 7.94
N LYS A 167 5.21 -1.38 8.51
CA LYS A 167 4.26 -2.47 8.24
C LYS A 167 3.57 -2.83 9.55
N ALA A 168 2.31 -3.19 9.49
CA ALA A 168 1.54 -3.64 10.64
C ALA A 168 0.70 -4.86 10.27
N LEU A 169 0.62 -5.81 11.18
CA LEU A 169 -0.15 -7.06 11.06
C LEU A 169 -1.09 -7.17 12.23
N LEU A 170 -2.36 -7.35 11.96
CA LEU A 170 -3.35 -7.73 12.97
C LEU A 170 -3.50 -9.25 12.96
N ASP A 171 -3.31 -9.88 14.11
CA ASP A 171 -3.56 -11.31 14.27
C ASP A 171 -4.99 -11.59 14.77
N LYS A 172 -5.42 -12.85 14.66
CA LYS A 172 -6.75 -13.29 15.11
C LYS A 172 -6.99 -13.11 16.61
N ASN A 173 -5.94 -12.94 17.42
CA ASN A 173 -6.05 -12.70 18.85
C ASN A 173 -6.27 -11.22 19.16
N GLY A 174 -6.25 -10.39 18.12
CA GLY A 174 -6.44 -8.94 18.21
C GLY A 174 -5.17 -8.17 18.52
N LEU A 175 -3.99 -8.77 18.44
CA LEU A 175 -2.74 -8.07 18.59
C LEU A 175 -2.29 -7.50 17.25
N ILE A 176 -1.79 -6.28 17.28
CA ILE A 176 -1.11 -5.67 16.14
C ILE A 176 0.40 -5.78 16.36
N TYR A 177 1.07 -6.44 15.45
CA TYR A 177 2.52 -6.48 15.36
C TYR A 177 2.99 -5.44 14.37
N TRP A 178 4.06 -4.78 14.72
CA TRP A 178 4.57 -3.62 13.99
C TRP A 178 6.01 -3.83 13.58
N GLU A 179 6.31 -3.41 12.37
CA GLU A 179 7.66 -3.38 11.84
C GLU A 179 7.96 -1.99 11.30
N LYS A 180 9.14 -1.48 11.59
CA LYS A 180 9.69 -0.32 10.89
C LYS A 180 10.68 -0.79 9.86
N LYS A 181 10.48 -0.43 8.61
CA LYS A 181 11.41 -0.72 7.52
C LYS A 181 12.72 0.01 7.79
N ALA A 182 13.83 -0.68 7.72
CA ALA A 182 15.15 -0.11 7.93
C ALA A 182 15.54 0.88 6.81
N ASP A 183 15.09 0.58 5.60
CA ASP A 183 15.16 1.44 4.43
C ASP A 183 13.82 1.41 3.71
N ALA A 184 13.31 2.56 3.30
CA ALA A 184 12.07 2.63 2.54
C ALA A 184 12.16 1.94 1.16
N ALA A 185 13.37 1.71 0.66
CA ALA A 185 13.63 0.97 -0.57
C ALA A 185 13.71 -0.56 -0.35
N ASP A 186 13.84 -1.00 0.90
CA ASP A 186 13.95 -2.40 1.25
C ASP A 186 12.83 -2.78 2.24
N PHE A 187 11.77 -3.34 1.70
CA PHE A 187 10.58 -3.72 2.47
C PHE A 187 10.84 -4.86 3.46
N HIS A 188 11.91 -5.61 3.29
CA HIS A 188 12.24 -6.77 4.09
C HIS A 188 13.49 -6.58 4.95
N ALA A 189 14.00 -5.34 5.03
CA ALA A 189 15.13 -5.00 5.88
C ALA A 189 14.76 -4.79 7.36
N GLY A 190 13.48 -4.67 7.66
CA GLY A 190 12.95 -4.55 8.99
C GLY A 190 12.65 -5.91 9.64
N THR A 191 12.10 -5.87 10.84
CA THR A 191 11.61 -7.07 11.52
C THR A 191 10.47 -6.72 12.47
N TYR A 192 9.43 -7.54 12.45
CA TYR A 192 8.35 -7.43 13.43
C TYR A 192 8.85 -7.71 14.83
N MET A 193 8.45 -6.87 15.76
CA MET A 193 8.61 -7.15 17.18
C MET A 193 7.63 -8.25 17.59
N SER A 194 8.09 -9.24 18.38
CA SER A 194 7.22 -10.33 18.88
C SER A 194 6.24 -9.88 19.98
N ILE A 195 6.26 -8.60 20.33
CA ILE A 195 5.39 -7.98 21.32
C ILE A 195 4.36 -7.14 20.56
N GLY A 196 3.09 -7.36 20.86
CA GLY A 196 2.00 -6.58 20.24
C GLY A 196 2.06 -5.10 20.61
N LEU A 197 1.63 -4.27 19.68
CA LEU A 197 1.48 -2.83 19.87
C LEU A 197 0.54 -2.57 21.05
N ASN A 198 0.98 -1.78 22.02
CA ASN A 198 0.22 -1.47 23.23
C ASN A 198 -0.35 -2.74 23.90
N ASN A 199 0.49 -3.50 24.60
CA ASN A 199 0.30 -4.87 25.08
C ASN A 199 -1.09 -5.23 25.62
N GLU A 200 -1.85 -4.28 26.13
CA GLU A 200 -3.16 -4.51 26.69
C GLU A 200 -4.32 -4.27 25.73
N THR A 201 -4.10 -3.46 24.70
CA THR A 201 -5.15 -3.14 23.72
C THR A 201 -5.35 -4.29 22.75
N ARG A 202 -6.60 -4.63 22.50
CA ARG A 202 -7.00 -5.59 21.47
C ARG A 202 -7.76 -4.86 20.37
N PHE A 203 -7.50 -5.27 19.14
CA PHE A 203 -8.08 -4.69 17.94
C PHE A 203 -8.97 -5.72 17.25
N SER A 204 -10.02 -5.25 16.65
CA SER A 204 -10.93 -6.03 15.81
C SER A 204 -10.65 -5.86 14.32
N ARG A 205 -10.13 -4.73 13.92
CA ARG A 205 -9.80 -4.37 12.53
C ARG A 205 -8.52 -3.55 12.45
N LEU A 206 -7.82 -3.71 11.34
CA LEU A 206 -6.73 -2.86 10.90
C LEU A 206 -6.97 -2.48 9.44
N PHE A 207 -7.01 -1.19 9.15
CA PHE A 207 -7.36 -0.69 7.83
C PHE A 207 -6.11 -0.28 7.06
N GLN A 208 -6.04 -0.73 5.81
CA GLN A 208 -4.94 -0.44 4.92
C GLN A 208 -4.82 1.07 4.72
N ALA A 209 -3.66 1.62 5.05
CA ALA A 209 -3.30 2.96 4.64
C ALA A 209 -2.99 2.98 3.14
N TYR A 210 -3.27 4.09 2.49
CA TYR A 210 -3.09 4.25 1.07
C TYR A 210 -2.11 5.37 0.77
N LYS A 211 -1.31 5.17 -0.26
CA LYS A 211 -0.49 6.23 -0.81
C LYS A 211 -1.27 6.94 -1.89
N PHE A 212 -1.46 8.24 -1.73
CA PHE A 212 -2.00 9.06 -2.77
C PHE A 212 -0.96 10.05 -3.29
N ASN A 213 -0.64 9.98 -4.58
CA ASN A 213 0.37 10.81 -5.24
C ASN A 213 1.76 10.76 -4.58
N TYR A 214 2.37 11.91 -4.37
CA TYR A 214 3.73 12.07 -3.84
C TYR A 214 3.81 12.13 -2.32
N TYR A 215 2.67 12.10 -1.64
CA TYR A 215 2.59 12.26 -0.20
C TYR A 215 2.14 10.97 0.45
N TYR A 216 2.75 10.66 1.57
CA TYR A 216 2.55 9.42 2.28
C TYR A 216 1.58 9.61 3.42
N THR A 217 0.61 8.74 3.51
CA THR A 217 -0.13 8.57 4.73
C THR A 217 0.80 7.97 5.77
N ASN A 218 1.02 8.70 6.84
CA ASN A 218 1.77 8.24 8.00
C ASN A 218 0.86 7.70 9.11
N VAL A 219 -0.43 7.58 8.84
CA VAL A 219 -1.43 7.09 9.79
C VAL A 219 -2.16 5.91 9.20
N MET A 220 -2.21 4.80 9.92
CA MET A 220 -3.14 3.69 9.70
C MET A 220 -4.29 3.82 10.68
N LEU A 221 -5.48 3.38 10.30
CA LEU A 221 -6.60 3.28 11.22
C LEU A 221 -6.72 1.85 11.76
N ALA A 222 -7.06 1.75 13.03
CA ALA A 222 -7.45 0.50 13.64
C ALA A 222 -8.73 0.68 14.47
N LEU A 223 -9.44 -0.41 14.69
CA LEU A 223 -10.65 -0.43 15.50
C LEU A 223 -10.36 -1.25 16.75
N THR A 224 -10.53 -0.64 17.91
CA THR A 224 -10.38 -1.34 19.18
C THR A 224 -11.50 -2.36 19.37
N LYS A 225 -11.20 -3.48 20.02
CA LYS A 225 -12.17 -4.55 20.25
C LYS A 225 -13.04 -4.27 21.47
N GLU A 226 -12.51 -3.57 22.45
CA GLU A 226 -13.15 -3.41 23.75
C GLU A 226 -14.31 -2.41 23.69
N ASP A 227 -14.06 -1.26 23.12
CA ASP A 227 -14.99 -0.12 23.12
C ASP A 227 -15.40 0.33 21.71
N ASN A 228 -14.96 -0.36 20.66
CA ASN A 228 -15.28 -0.07 19.27
C ASN A 228 -14.89 1.38 18.89
N SER A 229 -13.68 1.79 19.28
CA SER A 229 -13.12 3.10 18.97
C SER A 229 -12.18 3.04 17.78
N LEU A 230 -12.28 4.01 16.87
CA LEU A 230 -11.28 4.24 15.84
C LEU A 230 -10.07 4.95 16.44
N VAL A 231 -8.89 4.39 16.19
CA VAL A 231 -7.62 4.96 16.65
C VAL A 231 -6.66 5.09 15.49
N GLY A 232 -5.78 6.08 15.57
CA GLY A 232 -4.69 6.25 14.63
C GLY A 232 -3.43 5.52 15.10
N ILE A 233 -2.80 4.76 14.20
CA ILE A 233 -1.47 4.20 14.40
C ILE A 233 -0.51 5.03 13.55
N LEU A 234 0.40 5.74 14.23
CA LEU A 234 1.25 6.74 13.62
C LEU A 234 2.61 6.17 13.24
N ASP A 235 2.98 6.32 11.98
CA ASP A 235 4.34 6.11 11.51
C ASP A 235 5.16 7.39 11.73
N VAL A 236 5.90 7.45 12.83
CA VAL A 236 6.73 8.62 13.20
C VAL A 236 8.01 8.79 12.38
N GLY A 237 8.29 7.88 11.47
CA GLY A 237 9.50 7.92 10.64
C GLY A 237 9.52 8.97 9.53
N ASN A 238 8.36 9.57 9.22
CA ASN A 238 8.22 10.46 8.08
C ASN A 238 7.40 11.72 8.39
N VAL A 239 7.83 12.48 9.35
CA VAL A 239 7.42 13.89 9.37
C VAL A 239 8.17 14.57 8.22
N ALA A 240 7.44 15.05 7.23
CA ALA A 240 7.99 15.73 6.07
C ALA A 240 9.04 16.77 6.50
N GLY A 241 10.28 16.58 6.06
CA GLY A 241 11.38 17.54 6.28
C GLY A 241 12.39 17.18 7.35
N SER A 242 12.26 16.08 8.07
CA SER A 242 13.35 15.59 8.92
C SER A 242 14.04 14.40 8.25
N GLU A 243 15.16 14.63 7.60
CA GLU A 243 16.15 13.59 7.29
C GLU A 243 16.75 12.97 8.56
N SER A 244 16.31 13.41 9.69
CA SER A 244 16.65 12.86 10.96
C SER A 244 15.98 11.51 11.11
N SER A 245 16.62 10.54 10.56
CA SER A 245 16.77 9.17 11.03
C SER A 245 16.51 8.98 12.51
N ALA A 246 15.31 9.20 12.94
CA ALA A 246 14.81 8.56 14.12
C ALA A 246 14.55 7.07 13.83
N ILE A 247 15.53 6.42 13.18
CA ILE A 247 15.65 4.96 13.08
C ILE A 247 15.79 4.35 14.47
N GLY A 248 15.63 5.13 15.51
CA GLY A 248 16.07 4.70 16.80
C GLY A 248 15.03 4.10 17.69
N GLU A 249 13.82 4.49 17.63
CA GLU A 249 12.93 4.20 18.74
C GLU A 249 11.52 3.89 18.31
N MET A 250 11.37 2.75 17.64
CA MET A 250 10.22 1.95 18.00
C MET A 250 10.56 1.36 19.37
N THR A 251 10.51 2.21 20.35
CA THR A 251 10.49 1.72 21.69
C THR A 251 9.28 0.81 21.75
N SER A 252 9.50 -0.39 22.26
CA SER A 252 8.50 -1.18 22.98
C SER A 252 7.92 -0.33 24.10
N SER A 253 7.63 0.94 23.85
CA SER A 253 7.01 1.81 24.81
C SER A 253 5.62 1.25 25.04
N GLU A 254 5.28 1.10 26.26
CA GLU A 254 4.00 0.62 26.75
C GLU A 254 2.78 1.30 26.08
N SER A 255 2.97 2.43 25.43
CA SER A 255 1.95 3.18 24.68
C SER A 255 2.00 2.96 23.16
N GLY A 256 3.10 2.43 22.60
CA GLY A 256 3.24 2.30 21.15
C GLY A 256 3.04 3.63 20.42
N ASN A 257 2.80 3.54 19.13
CA ASN A 257 2.44 4.68 18.28
C ASN A 257 0.91 4.75 18.05
N MET A 258 0.12 4.27 18.99
CA MET A 258 -1.33 4.31 18.93
C MET A 258 -1.85 5.56 19.66
N TYR A 259 -2.71 6.29 18.99
CA TYR A 259 -3.33 7.51 19.53
C TYR A 259 -4.83 7.51 19.30
N ASN A 260 -5.58 7.92 20.32
CA ASN A 260 -6.98 8.28 20.11
C ASN A 260 -7.04 9.47 19.16
N ILE A 261 -8.01 9.45 18.26
CA ILE A 261 -8.20 10.56 17.32
C ILE A 261 -8.86 11.70 18.08
N ALA A 262 -8.13 12.79 18.27
CA ALA A 262 -8.68 13.99 18.88
C ALA A 262 -9.72 14.64 17.96
N ASP A 263 -10.85 15.01 18.51
CA ASP A 263 -11.94 15.66 17.79
C ASP A 263 -12.04 17.13 18.21
N PRO A 264 -11.65 18.09 17.34
CA PRO A 264 -11.65 19.49 17.66
C PRO A 264 -13.07 20.08 17.78
N SER A 265 -14.09 19.39 17.24
CA SER A 265 -15.49 19.82 17.37
C SER A 265 -16.01 19.72 18.82
N GLY A 266 -15.34 18.95 19.67
CA GLY A 266 -15.79 18.61 21.01
C GLY A 266 -16.89 17.54 21.04
N GLU A 267 -17.30 17.02 19.87
CA GLU A 267 -18.14 15.84 19.72
C GLU A 267 -17.22 14.62 19.58
N ASP A 268 -17.49 13.56 20.27
CA ASP A 268 -16.64 12.36 20.22
C ASP A 268 -17.11 11.41 19.11
N HIS A 269 -16.69 11.69 17.88
CA HIS A 269 -17.08 10.90 16.71
C HIS A 269 -16.31 9.60 16.54
N PHE A 270 -15.18 9.44 17.23
CA PHE A 270 -14.24 8.35 16.99
C PHE A 270 -14.22 7.31 18.12
N SER A 271 -14.61 7.68 19.33
CA SER A 271 -14.65 6.76 20.46
C SER A 271 -16.00 6.10 20.63
N ASN A 272 -15.99 4.85 21.08
CA ASN A 272 -17.20 4.11 21.47
C ASN A 272 -18.33 4.18 20.40
N ILE A 273 -17.95 3.96 19.15
CA ILE A 273 -18.87 4.03 18.01
C ILE A 273 -19.99 3.00 18.20
N LYS A 274 -21.24 3.49 18.23
CA LYS A 274 -22.43 2.66 18.48
C LYS A 274 -22.91 1.87 17.27
N LYS A 275 -22.23 2.01 16.14
CA LYS A 275 -22.52 1.34 14.87
C LYS A 275 -21.41 0.36 14.54
N THR A 276 -21.71 -0.65 13.76
CA THR A 276 -20.70 -1.56 13.22
C THR A 276 -19.86 -0.82 12.18
N VAL A 277 -18.56 -0.77 12.37
CA VAL A 277 -17.62 -0.31 11.34
C VAL A 277 -17.48 -1.43 10.31
N VAL A 278 -18.11 -1.23 9.17
CA VAL A 278 -18.12 -2.23 8.08
C VAL A 278 -16.79 -2.23 7.35
N ASP A 279 -16.32 -1.04 6.98
CA ASP A 279 -15.03 -0.86 6.33
C ASP A 279 -14.52 0.59 6.48
N ALA A 280 -13.22 0.77 6.28
CA ALA A 280 -12.61 2.08 6.21
C ALA A 280 -11.56 2.09 5.09
N LEU A 281 -11.65 3.06 4.21
CA LEU A 281 -10.78 3.21 3.07
C LEU A 281 -10.18 4.62 3.07
N PRO A 282 -8.89 4.75 2.75
CA PRO A 282 -8.31 6.04 2.46
C PRO A 282 -9.02 6.66 1.26
N ALA A 283 -9.37 7.91 1.37
CA ALA A 283 -10.03 8.66 0.31
C ALA A 283 -9.05 9.61 -0.38
N PRO A 284 -9.13 9.78 -1.70
CA PRO A 284 -8.36 10.80 -2.37
C PRO A 284 -8.85 12.18 -1.94
N TYR A 285 -7.91 13.07 -1.66
CA TYR A 285 -8.21 14.49 -1.53
C TYR A 285 -8.18 15.13 -2.92
N ASP A 286 -9.32 15.67 -3.35
CA ASP A 286 -9.42 16.46 -4.58
C ASP A 286 -9.38 17.97 -4.24
N GLY A 287 -8.36 18.38 -3.54
CA GLY A 287 -8.17 19.76 -3.05
C GLY A 287 -7.59 20.74 -4.06
N GLY A 288 -7.71 20.46 -5.35
CA GLY A 288 -7.16 21.32 -6.38
C GLY A 288 -5.64 21.22 -6.53
N ASN A 289 -5.05 22.14 -7.29
CA ASN A 289 -3.64 22.09 -7.69
C ASN A 289 -2.63 22.39 -6.56
N ASP A 290 -3.03 22.37 -5.30
CA ASP A 290 -2.09 22.66 -4.21
C ASP A 290 -1.43 21.36 -3.73
N PHE A 291 -0.30 21.05 -4.35
CA PHE A 291 0.52 19.86 -4.08
C PHE A 291 1.18 19.83 -2.70
N THR A 292 0.90 20.79 -1.85
CA THR A 292 1.64 21.00 -0.61
C THR A 292 1.01 20.37 0.62
N MET A 293 -0.22 19.86 0.55
CA MET A 293 -0.92 19.34 1.72
C MET A 293 -1.37 17.89 1.51
N ALA A 294 -0.65 16.99 2.12
CA ALA A 294 -0.94 15.57 2.11
C ALA A 294 -1.58 15.14 3.42
N TYR A 295 -2.80 15.53 3.62
CA TYR A 295 -3.56 15.02 4.74
C TYR A 295 -4.17 13.66 4.39
N PRO A 296 -4.07 12.67 5.26
CA PRO A 296 -4.77 11.40 5.06
C PRO A 296 -6.26 11.60 5.27
N PHE A 297 -7.01 11.51 4.17
CA PHE A 297 -8.47 11.47 4.23
C PHE A 297 -8.95 10.04 4.30
N TRP A 298 -10.01 9.83 5.03
CA TRP A 298 -10.63 8.53 5.22
C TRP A 298 -12.13 8.57 4.96
N THR A 299 -12.62 7.51 4.37
CA THR A 299 -14.03 7.22 4.24
C THR A 299 -14.35 5.97 5.06
N VAL A 300 -15.26 6.07 6.01
CA VAL A 300 -15.67 4.97 6.88
C VAL A 300 -17.12 4.64 6.65
N LEU A 301 -17.40 3.39 6.32
CA LEU A 301 -18.76 2.87 6.18
C LEU A 301 -19.22 2.26 7.49
N LEU A 302 -20.30 2.79 8.02
CA LEU A 302 -20.93 2.32 9.25
C LEU A 302 -22.30 1.70 8.96
N LYS A 303 -22.70 0.76 9.79
CA LYS A 303 -24.02 0.15 9.75
C LYS A 303 -24.65 0.17 11.14
N ASP A 304 -25.85 0.68 11.23
CA ASP A 304 -26.71 0.52 12.39
C ASP A 304 -27.37 -0.86 12.33
N GLU A 305 -27.04 -1.74 13.25
CA GLU A 305 -27.53 -3.11 13.23
C GLU A 305 -29.02 -3.21 13.59
N ALA A 306 -29.56 -2.23 14.33
CA ALA A 306 -30.97 -2.22 14.70
C ALA A 306 -31.89 -1.83 13.54
N THR A 307 -31.43 -0.90 12.70
CA THR A 307 -32.24 -0.36 11.60
C THR A 307 -31.77 -0.85 10.22
N SER A 308 -30.62 -1.47 10.14
CA SER A 308 -29.93 -1.84 8.88
C SER A 308 -29.63 -0.64 7.97
N VAL A 309 -29.57 0.54 8.54
CA VAL A 309 -29.23 1.77 7.82
C VAL A 309 -27.71 1.95 7.79
N TYR A 310 -27.21 2.29 6.63
CA TYR A 310 -25.79 2.60 6.44
C TYR A 310 -25.55 4.10 6.48
N GLU A 311 -24.37 4.46 6.93
CA GLU A 311 -23.88 5.82 7.01
C GLU A 311 -22.44 5.86 6.52
N LEU A 312 -22.11 6.87 5.77
CA LEU A 312 -20.76 7.16 5.34
C LEU A 312 -20.23 8.33 6.17
N ARG A 313 -19.02 8.17 6.72
CA ARG A 313 -18.25 9.25 7.33
C ARG A 313 -17.04 9.54 6.49
N TYR A 314 -16.81 10.82 6.27
CA TYR A 314 -15.62 11.29 5.56
C TYR A 314 -14.91 12.32 6.41
N PHE A 315 -13.62 12.13 6.65
CA PHE A 315 -12.83 13.03 7.48
C PHE A 315 -11.35 13.05 7.06
N GLY A 316 -10.71 14.19 7.32
CA GLY A 316 -9.26 14.35 7.22
C GLY A 316 -8.59 14.13 8.57
N LEU A 317 -7.41 13.53 8.56
CA LEU A 317 -6.58 13.38 9.75
C LEU A 317 -5.34 14.26 9.64
N GLU A 318 -5.00 14.89 10.73
CA GLU A 318 -3.73 15.57 10.94
C GLU A 318 -2.94 14.81 11.98
N ALA A 319 -1.67 14.58 11.71
CA ALA A 319 -0.80 13.87 12.63
C ALA A 319 0.49 14.65 12.84
N ASP A 320 0.86 14.81 14.09
CA ASP A 320 2.19 15.26 14.47
C ASP A 320 3.00 14.10 15.08
N SER A 321 4.15 14.39 15.65
CA SER A 321 5.04 13.34 16.19
C SER A 321 4.45 12.55 17.36
N ARG A 322 3.34 12.98 17.95
CA ARG A 322 2.76 12.39 19.17
C ARG A 322 1.25 12.48 19.27
N SER A 323 0.56 12.87 18.22
CA SER A 323 -0.90 12.94 18.22
C SER A 323 -1.50 12.69 16.85
N VAL A 324 -2.74 12.27 16.85
CA VAL A 324 -3.59 12.19 15.66
C VAL A 324 -4.87 12.94 15.98
N SER A 325 -5.26 13.86 15.12
CA SER A 325 -6.48 14.65 15.28
C SER A 325 -7.30 14.68 13.98
N CYS A 326 -8.60 14.80 14.11
CA CYS A 326 -9.45 15.17 12.99
C CYS A 326 -9.20 16.63 12.64
N MET A 327 -9.07 16.92 11.36
CA MET A 327 -8.90 18.28 10.86
C MET A 327 -10.18 19.09 11.07
N ASP A 328 -10.04 20.29 11.62
CA ASP A 328 -11.17 21.20 11.81
C ASP A 328 -11.89 21.51 10.48
N GLY A 329 -13.21 21.40 10.49
CA GLY A 329 -14.03 21.61 9.30
C GLY A 329 -14.00 20.49 8.24
N TRP A 330 -13.30 19.38 8.49
CA TRP A 330 -13.19 18.26 7.57
C TRP A 330 -13.76 16.95 8.12
N TYR A 331 -14.94 17.04 8.69
CA TYR A 331 -15.75 15.90 9.11
C TYR A 331 -17.15 16.00 8.52
N TYR A 332 -17.57 14.96 7.81
CA TYR A 332 -18.87 14.91 7.13
C TYR A 332 -19.54 13.56 7.36
N GLU A 333 -20.83 13.59 7.60
CA GLU A 333 -21.67 12.41 7.69
C GLU A 333 -22.74 12.42 6.58
N ALA A 334 -22.94 11.28 5.94
CA ALA A 334 -23.96 11.10 4.92
C ALA A 334 -24.73 9.80 5.17
N PRO A 335 -26.01 9.88 5.52
CA PRO A 335 -26.85 8.69 5.60
C PRO A 335 -27.09 8.13 4.19
N LEU A 336 -26.84 6.82 4.03
CA LEU A 336 -27.00 6.11 2.76
C LEU A 336 -28.31 5.32 2.67
N GLY A 337 -29.01 5.16 3.80
CA GLY A 337 -30.21 4.33 3.87
C GLY A 337 -29.90 2.84 3.97
N VAL A 338 -30.85 2.01 3.55
CA VAL A 338 -30.69 0.56 3.55
C VAL A 338 -29.97 0.12 2.28
N ILE A 339 -28.85 -0.58 2.45
CA ILE A 339 -28.05 -1.14 1.35
C ILE A 339 -28.13 -2.66 1.42
N ASN A 340 -28.58 -3.29 0.35
CA ASN A 340 -28.70 -4.75 0.30
C ASN A 340 -27.35 -5.44 0.06
N ASP A 341 -26.47 -4.80 -0.66
CA ASP A 341 -25.10 -5.30 -0.91
C ASP A 341 -24.14 -4.12 -1.14
N TYR A 342 -23.20 -3.95 -0.22
CA TYR A 342 -22.19 -2.88 -0.28
C TYR A 342 -20.90 -3.29 -1.02
N ARG A 343 -20.74 -4.55 -1.37
CA ARG A 343 -19.48 -5.08 -1.91
C ARG A 343 -19.13 -4.57 -3.31
N GLY A 344 -19.99 -3.80 -3.93
CA GLY A 344 -19.77 -3.19 -5.23
C GLY A 344 -19.78 -1.67 -5.21
N MET A 345 -19.64 -1.06 -4.04
CA MET A 345 -19.65 0.39 -3.86
C MET A 345 -18.24 0.99 -3.96
#